data_3ba0bf5b42aeabe4b1b626495381d7a0
#
_entry.id   3ba0bf5b42aeabe4b1b626495381d7a0
#
_cell.length_a   1.000
_cell.length_b   1.000
_cell.length_c   1.000
_cell.angle_alpha   90.00
_cell.angle_beta   90.00
_cell.angle_gamma   90.00
#
_symmetry.space_group_name_H-M   'P 1'
#
loop_
_entity.id
_entity.type
_entity.pdbx_description
1 polymer ?
#
loop_
_entity_poly.entity_id
_entity_poly.type
_entity_poly.pdbx_seq_one_letter_code
_entity_poly.pdbx_strand_id
1 'polypeptide(L)'
;NHIDLNRAIIHGQSGGRVLWQPRIICWYDDRKFSGIPLPEPYTGMSLRELYEALGCSNRIYDYNSSIRIIEDPSIHRYSQKIDELRTRHVIETPEGSIDCVIRRNTSNYGEYFEKWWVEDQKDMEVQMYIEANQDYEFSQEEYDKVYGVWGENGLGSVFFPRVSVQSLFNDTMGVEGAIYALMDMPDVCE
;
A
#
# COMPACT_ATOMS: atom_id res chain seq x y z
N ASN A 1 -27.57 -4.99 1.22
CA ASN A 1 -26.25 -5.60 1.19
C ASN A 1 -25.22 -4.71 1.88
N HIS A 2 -23.95 -5.10 1.94
CA HIS A 2 -22.89 -4.34 2.61
C HIS A 2 -22.55 -3.02 1.89
N ILE A 3 -22.62 -2.99 0.57
CA ILE A 3 -22.38 -1.75 -0.22
C ILE A 3 -23.45 -0.72 0.11
N ASP A 4 -24.73 -1.10 0.17
CA ASP A 4 -25.82 -0.15 0.46
C ASP A 4 -25.68 0.42 1.87
N LEU A 5 -25.27 -0.40 2.85
CA LEU A 5 -25.01 0.10 4.19
C LEU A 5 -23.81 1.04 4.24
N ASN A 6 -22.72 0.72 3.53
CA ASN A 6 -21.57 1.62 3.41
C ASN A 6 -21.99 2.98 2.79
N ARG A 7 -22.72 2.96 1.67
CA ARG A 7 -23.23 4.18 1.03
C ARG A 7 -24.13 4.98 1.95
N ALA A 8 -25.07 4.30 2.64
CA ALA A 8 -25.95 4.95 3.60
C ALA A 8 -25.19 5.63 4.74
N ILE A 9 -24.13 5.02 5.24
CA ILE A 9 -23.28 5.61 6.29
C ILE A 9 -22.54 6.85 5.76
N ILE A 10 -21.93 6.77 4.57
CA ILE A 10 -21.22 7.89 3.94
C ILE A 10 -22.17 9.10 3.75
N HIS A 11 -23.42 8.85 3.42
CA HIS A 11 -24.44 9.89 3.25
C HIS A 11 -25.19 10.28 4.55
N GLY A 12 -24.76 9.80 5.72
CA GLY A 12 -25.42 10.07 6.99
C GLY A 12 -26.82 9.45 7.14
N GLN A 13 -27.15 8.46 6.34
CA GLN A 13 -28.49 7.83 6.22
C GLN A 13 -28.50 6.40 6.78
N SER A 14 -27.62 6.08 7.72
CA SER A 14 -27.50 4.70 8.25
C SER A 14 -28.73 4.21 9.01
N GLY A 15 -29.60 5.13 9.46
CA GLY A 15 -30.79 4.79 10.26
C GLY A 15 -30.43 4.09 11.59
N GLY A 16 -29.27 4.42 12.20
CA GLY A 16 -28.78 3.79 13.43
C GLY A 16 -28.08 2.44 13.21
N ARG A 17 -28.00 1.95 11.97
CA ARG A 17 -27.26 0.71 11.69
C ARG A 17 -25.75 0.92 11.78
N VAL A 18 -25.07 -0.09 12.30
CA VAL A 18 -23.61 -0.12 12.46
C VAL A 18 -23.00 -1.03 11.41
N LEU A 19 -21.93 -0.57 10.77
CA LEU A 19 -21.13 -1.39 9.86
C LEU A 19 -20.08 -2.15 10.68
N TRP A 20 -20.08 -3.48 10.56
CA TRP A 20 -18.98 -4.28 11.05
C TRP A 20 -18.01 -4.58 9.90
N GLN A 21 -16.83 -4.01 9.99
CA GLN A 21 -15.78 -4.12 8.97
C GLN A 21 -14.42 -4.41 9.64
N PRO A 22 -14.23 -5.64 10.14
CA PRO A 22 -12.99 -6.02 10.83
C PRO A 22 -11.82 -6.10 9.84
N ARG A 23 -10.63 -5.69 10.31
CA ARG A 23 -9.40 -5.80 9.51
C ARG A 23 -8.73 -7.16 9.75
N ILE A 24 -9.34 -8.24 9.30
CA ILE A 24 -8.84 -9.61 9.52
C ILE A 24 -7.79 -10.06 8.50
N ILE A 25 -7.55 -9.30 7.45
CA ILE A 25 -6.58 -9.64 6.40
C ILE A 25 -5.19 -9.92 6.97
N CYS A 26 -4.71 -9.11 7.91
CA CYS A 26 -3.39 -9.31 8.51
C CYS A 26 -3.28 -10.66 9.24
N TRP A 27 -4.32 -11.03 9.99
CA TRP A 27 -4.38 -12.33 10.67
C TRP A 27 -4.49 -13.48 9.67
N TYR A 28 -5.27 -13.32 8.60
CA TYR A 28 -5.43 -14.32 7.54
C TYR A 28 -4.10 -14.58 6.82
N ASP A 29 -3.41 -13.51 6.41
CA ASP A 29 -2.14 -13.60 5.71
C ASP A 29 -1.02 -14.16 6.59
N ASP A 30 -1.00 -13.81 7.87
CA ASP A 30 -0.02 -14.32 8.82
C ASP A 30 -0.18 -15.83 9.07
N ARG A 31 -1.42 -16.32 9.14
CA ARG A 31 -1.68 -17.77 9.21
C ARG A 31 -1.25 -18.48 7.92
N LYS A 32 -1.55 -17.90 6.77
CA LYS A 32 -1.15 -18.44 5.47
C LYS A 32 0.37 -18.49 5.34
N PHE A 33 1.07 -17.44 5.74
CA PHE A 33 2.53 -17.39 5.76
C PHE A 33 3.14 -18.46 6.67
N SER A 34 2.57 -18.64 7.86
CA SER A 34 3.03 -19.62 8.86
C SER A 34 2.59 -21.05 8.57
N GLY A 35 1.82 -21.30 7.49
CA GLY A 35 1.26 -22.61 7.18
C GLY A 35 0.24 -23.11 8.22
N ILE A 36 -0.32 -22.22 9.03
CA ILE A 36 -1.30 -22.56 10.07
C ILE A 36 -2.70 -22.46 9.46
N PRO A 37 -3.48 -23.55 9.39
CA PRO A 37 -4.83 -23.51 8.82
C PRO A 37 -5.77 -22.59 9.62
N LEU A 38 -6.79 -22.06 8.95
CA LEU A 38 -7.88 -21.39 9.64
C LEU A 38 -8.56 -22.35 10.61
N PRO A 39 -9.06 -21.87 11.77
CA PRO A 39 -9.81 -22.71 12.70
C PRO A 39 -11.16 -23.13 12.10
N GLU A 40 -11.72 -24.24 12.57
CA GLU A 40 -13.08 -24.63 12.22
C GLU A 40 -14.10 -23.56 12.68
N PRO A 41 -15.13 -23.28 11.91
CA PRO A 41 -15.54 -23.95 10.66
C PRO A 41 -14.94 -23.31 9.38
N TYR A 42 -13.92 -22.48 9.48
CA TYR A 42 -13.41 -21.65 8.38
C TYR A 42 -12.24 -22.31 7.61
N THR A 43 -11.88 -23.53 7.95
CA THR A 43 -10.74 -24.24 7.35
C THR A 43 -10.86 -24.31 5.81
N GLY A 44 -9.82 -23.88 5.12
CA GLY A 44 -9.74 -23.88 3.66
C GLY A 44 -10.44 -22.72 2.96
N MET A 45 -11.12 -21.84 3.67
CA MET A 45 -11.78 -20.68 3.08
C MET A 45 -10.77 -19.66 2.55
N SER A 46 -11.08 -19.08 1.39
CA SER A 46 -10.45 -17.85 0.91
C SER A 46 -10.80 -16.67 1.80
N LEU A 47 -10.07 -15.57 1.68
CA LEU A 47 -10.36 -14.35 2.43
C LEU A 47 -11.79 -13.83 2.17
N ARG A 48 -12.26 -13.90 0.91
CA ARG A 48 -13.62 -13.52 0.54
C ARG A 48 -14.66 -14.38 1.25
N GLU A 49 -14.53 -15.71 1.15
CA GLU A 49 -15.43 -16.66 1.78
C GLU A 49 -15.48 -16.48 3.31
N LEU A 50 -14.33 -16.16 3.92
CA LEU A 50 -14.24 -15.86 5.34
C LEU A 50 -15.06 -14.61 5.71
N TYR A 51 -14.96 -13.52 4.95
CA TYR A 51 -15.78 -12.32 5.17
C TYR A 51 -17.27 -12.60 4.99
N GLU A 52 -17.64 -13.41 4.00
CA GLU A 52 -19.02 -13.84 3.75
C GLU A 52 -19.54 -14.68 4.93
N ALA A 53 -18.77 -15.66 5.38
CA ALA A 53 -19.13 -16.53 6.51
C ALA A 53 -19.27 -15.77 7.82
N LEU A 54 -18.48 -14.73 8.03
CA LEU A 54 -18.56 -13.85 9.20
C LEU A 54 -19.71 -12.84 9.11
N GLY A 55 -20.35 -12.71 7.94
CA GLY A 55 -21.43 -11.73 7.71
C GLY A 55 -20.98 -10.28 7.88
N CYS A 56 -19.71 -9.99 7.60
CA CYS A 56 -19.13 -8.66 7.75
C CYS A 56 -18.72 -8.05 6.40
N SER A 57 -18.64 -6.72 6.37
CA SER A 57 -18.16 -5.99 5.21
C SER A 57 -16.64 -6.06 5.11
N ASN A 58 -16.12 -6.06 3.89
CA ASN A 58 -14.70 -5.93 3.62
C ASN A 58 -14.36 -4.54 3.08
N ARG A 59 -13.15 -4.07 3.37
CA ARG A 59 -12.51 -2.96 2.69
C ARG A 59 -11.55 -3.55 1.65
N ILE A 60 -11.88 -3.38 0.38
CA ILE A 60 -11.22 -4.07 -0.73
C ILE A 60 -10.15 -3.15 -1.30
N TYR A 61 -8.89 -3.43 -0.97
CA TYR A 61 -7.75 -2.65 -1.43
C TYR A 61 -7.24 -3.07 -2.80
N ASP A 62 -7.71 -4.19 -3.35
CA ASP A 62 -7.37 -4.67 -4.69
C ASP A 62 -7.71 -3.62 -5.76
N TYR A 63 -8.65 -2.70 -5.48
CA TYR A 63 -8.97 -1.56 -6.35
C TYR A 63 -7.81 -0.58 -6.55
N ASN A 64 -6.72 -0.68 -5.80
CA ASN A 64 -5.50 0.09 -6.08
C ASN A 64 -4.94 -0.21 -7.47
N SER A 65 -5.13 -1.41 -8.01
CA SER A 65 -4.73 -1.76 -9.38
C SER A 65 -5.43 -0.92 -10.45
N SER A 66 -6.57 -0.31 -10.14
CA SER A 66 -7.28 0.58 -11.05
C SER A 66 -6.67 1.98 -11.17
N ILE A 67 -5.72 2.33 -10.31
CA ILE A 67 -4.96 3.57 -10.40
C ILE A 67 -3.56 3.23 -10.90
N ARG A 68 -3.26 3.61 -12.13
CA ARG A 68 -1.95 3.41 -12.75
C ARG A 68 -1.09 4.65 -12.54
N ILE A 69 0.15 4.44 -12.20
CA ILE A 69 1.16 5.50 -12.20
C ILE A 69 1.80 5.50 -13.60
N ILE A 70 1.76 6.64 -14.25
CA ILE A 70 2.40 6.87 -15.55
C ILE A 70 3.64 7.71 -15.28
N GLU A 71 4.80 7.11 -15.45
CA GLU A 71 6.09 7.78 -15.23
C GLU A 71 6.72 8.23 -16.56
N ASP A 72 7.50 9.30 -16.50
CA ASP A 72 8.33 9.71 -17.63
C ASP A 72 9.28 8.55 -18.02
N PRO A 73 9.50 8.29 -19.32
CA PRO A 73 10.40 7.23 -19.80
C PRO A 73 11.85 7.34 -19.32
N SER A 74 12.27 8.49 -18.80
CA SER A 74 13.60 8.68 -18.21
C SER A 74 13.75 8.08 -16.81
N ILE A 75 12.65 7.66 -16.18
CA ILE A 75 12.65 7.01 -14.86
C ILE A 75 12.78 5.52 -15.06
N HIS A 76 13.89 4.94 -14.64
CA HIS A 76 14.16 3.51 -14.76
C HIS A 76 14.17 2.84 -13.39
N ARG A 77 13.33 1.81 -13.22
CA ARG A 77 13.21 1.05 -11.98
C ARG A 77 13.66 -0.39 -12.18
N TYR A 78 14.50 -0.87 -11.27
CA TYR A 78 14.86 -2.29 -11.23
C TYR A 78 15.15 -2.76 -9.82
N SER A 79 15.19 -4.09 -9.66
CA SER A 79 15.43 -4.71 -8.35
C SER A 79 16.54 -5.75 -8.45
N GLN A 80 17.34 -5.84 -7.41
CA GLN A 80 18.43 -6.78 -7.27
C GLN A 80 18.27 -7.57 -5.97
N LYS A 81 18.23 -8.88 -6.05
CA LYS A 81 18.23 -9.74 -4.88
C LYS A 81 19.63 -9.73 -4.25
N ILE A 82 19.75 -9.30 -2.99
CA ILE A 82 21.00 -9.32 -2.23
C ILE A 82 21.23 -10.72 -1.65
N ASP A 83 20.18 -11.26 -0.99
CA ASP A 83 20.15 -12.61 -0.43
C ASP A 83 18.69 -13.12 -0.33
N GLU A 84 18.45 -14.16 0.47
CA GLU A 84 17.11 -14.76 0.60
C GLU A 84 16.09 -13.82 1.26
N LEU A 85 16.53 -12.89 2.08
CA LEU A 85 15.67 -12.00 2.84
C LEU A 85 15.68 -10.56 2.33
N ARG A 86 16.75 -10.12 1.65
CA ARG A 86 16.96 -8.72 1.27
C ARG A 86 16.90 -8.51 -0.22
N THR A 87 16.17 -7.49 -0.62
CA THR A 87 16.09 -7.00 -2.00
C THR A 87 16.43 -5.52 -2.02
N ARG A 88 17.34 -5.15 -2.92
CA ARG A 88 17.65 -3.76 -3.25
C ARG A 88 16.76 -3.33 -4.40
N HIS A 89 16.06 -2.22 -4.25
CA HIS A 89 15.33 -1.56 -5.30
C HIS A 89 16.06 -0.28 -5.69
N VAL A 90 16.18 -0.02 -6.99
CA VAL A 90 16.92 1.12 -7.52
C VAL A 90 16.02 1.89 -8.46
N ILE A 91 16.11 3.22 -8.40
CA ILE A 91 15.46 4.14 -9.33
C ILE A 91 16.56 5.04 -9.91
N GLU A 92 16.67 5.03 -11.24
CA GLU A 92 17.60 5.90 -11.98
C GLU A 92 16.80 6.97 -12.73
N THR A 93 17.28 8.20 -12.69
CA THR A 93 16.71 9.37 -13.35
C THR A 93 17.83 10.22 -13.95
N PRO A 94 17.53 11.22 -14.79
CA PRO A 94 18.53 12.19 -15.25
C PRO A 94 19.22 12.98 -14.13
N GLU A 95 18.56 13.16 -12.97
CA GLU A 95 19.13 13.88 -11.82
C GLU A 95 20.02 13.00 -10.94
N GLY A 96 19.99 11.68 -11.14
CA GLY A 96 20.79 10.72 -10.38
C GLY A 96 20.05 9.42 -10.10
N SER A 97 20.52 8.69 -9.08
CA SER A 97 19.89 7.45 -8.68
C SER A 97 19.73 7.34 -7.17
N ILE A 98 18.61 6.80 -6.74
CA ILE A 98 18.33 6.44 -5.35
C ILE A 98 18.07 4.95 -5.23
N ASP A 99 18.32 4.39 -4.06
CA ASP A 99 18.01 3.00 -3.78
C ASP A 99 17.54 2.78 -2.36
N CYS A 100 16.72 1.75 -2.18
CA CYS A 100 16.35 1.27 -0.87
C CYS A 100 16.66 -0.23 -0.72
N VAL A 101 16.75 -0.69 0.52
CA VAL A 101 16.84 -2.11 0.84
C VAL A 101 15.65 -2.52 1.67
N ILE A 102 14.85 -3.42 1.14
CA ILE A 102 13.73 -4.03 1.86
C ILE A 102 14.16 -5.42 2.35
N ARG A 103 13.92 -5.67 3.63
CA ARG A 103 14.13 -6.96 4.25
C ARG A 103 12.81 -7.59 4.67
N ARG A 104 12.61 -8.86 4.28
CA ARG A 104 11.48 -9.67 4.73
C ARG A 104 11.68 -10.14 6.15
N ASN A 105 10.60 -10.13 6.92
CA ASN A 105 10.61 -10.74 8.24
C ASN A 105 10.61 -12.27 8.11
N THR A 106 11.23 -12.94 9.06
CA THR A 106 11.27 -14.42 9.14
C THR A 106 10.15 -15.01 10.00
N SER A 107 9.52 -14.20 10.83
CA SER A 107 8.49 -14.63 11.78
C SER A 107 7.06 -14.28 11.36
N ASN A 108 6.88 -13.39 10.39
CA ASN A 108 5.59 -13.00 9.83
C ASN A 108 5.75 -12.54 8.37
N TYR A 109 4.65 -12.27 7.68
CA TYR A 109 4.65 -11.84 6.27
C TYR A 109 5.13 -10.40 6.05
N GLY A 110 5.44 -9.64 7.11
CA GLY A 110 5.82 -8.24 7.03
C GLY A 110 7.22 -8.03 6.46
N GLU A 111 7.41 -6.84 5.94
CA GLU A 111 8.67 -6.34 5.41
C GLU A 111 9.00 -5.01 6.07
N TYR A 112 10.27 -4.64 6.09
CA TYR A 112 10.72 -3.36 6.62
C TYR A 112 11.91 -2.82 5.81
N PHE A 113 12.06 -1.49 5.80
CA PHE A 113 13.21 -0.85 5.22
C PHE A 113 14.45 -1.05 6.11
N GLU A 114 15.47 -1.67 5.57
CA GLU A 114 16.82 -1.72 6.16
C GLU A 114 17.63 -0.50 5.70
N LYS A 115 17.38 -0.02 4.49
CA LYS A 115 17.83 1.27 3.95
C LYS A 115 16.62 1.97 3.32
N TRP A 116 16.42 3.24 3.62
CA TRP A 116 15.39 4.08 3.03
C TRP A 116 15.85 4.66 1.68
N TRP A 117 14.90 5.19 0.91
CA TRP A 117 15.16 5.76 -0.41
C TRP A 117 16.01 7.03 -0.37
N VAL A 118 15.82 7.88 0.64
CA VAL A 118 16.40 9.21 0.75
C VAL A 118 17.19 9.29 2.06
N GLU A 119 18.50 9.54 1.95
CA GLU A 119 19.41 9.68 3.08
C GLU A 119 20.03 11.09 3.15
N ASP A 120 20.05 11.82 2.04
CA ASP A 120 20.62 13.17 1.97
C ASP A 120 19.83 14.08 1.02
N GLN A 121 20.29 15.34 0.86
CA GLN A 121 19.67 16.32 -0.01
C GLN A 121 19.69 15.92 -1.49
N LYS A 122 20.76 15.25 -1.94
CA LYS A 122 20.87 14.83 -3.34
C LYS A 122 19.86 13.74 -3.67
N ASP A 123 19.65 12.81 -2.75
CA ASP A 123 18.61 11.79 -2.89
C ASP A 123 17.22 12.42 -2.92
N MET A 124 17.00 13.50 -2.12
CA MET A 124 15.75 14.26 -2.14
C MET A 124 15.51 14.92 -3.49
N GLU A 125 16.52 15.50 -4.13
CA GLU A 125 16.43 16.09 -5.47
C GLU A 125 15.97 15.05 -6.51
N VAL A 126 16.50 13.82 -6.43
CA VAL A 126 16.07 12.70 -7.27
C VAL A 126 14.61 12.32 -6.98
N GLN A 127 14.21 12.26 -5.70
CA GLN A 127 12.83 11.95 -5.31
C GLN A 127 11.85 13.02 -5.82
N MET A 128 12.21 14.30 -5.71
CA MET A 128 11.42 15.40 -6.25
C MET A 128 11.27 15.31 -7.78
N TYR A 129 12.33 14.92 -8.49
CA TYR A 129 12.25 14.68 -9.93
C TYR A 129 11.23 13.58 -10.26
N ILE A 130 11.25 12.46 -9.51
CA ILE A 130 10.30 11.36 -9.70
C ILE A 130 8.86 11.85 -9.51
N GLU A 131 8.58 12.56 -8.43
CA GLU A 131 7.24 13.06 -8.12
C GLU A 131 6.73 14.10 -9.14
N ALA A 132 7.63 14.94 -9.66
CA ALA A 132 7.29 15.94 -10.68
C ALA A 132 7.06 15.33 -12.08
N ASN A 133 7.54 14.12 -12.32
CA ASN A 133 7.49 13.45 -13.63
C ASN A 133 6.64 12.16 -13.61
N GLN A 134 5.64 12.11 -12.75
CA GLN A 134 4.64 11.06 -12.71
C GLN A 134 3.23 11.63 -12.76
N ASP A 135 2.31 10.86 -13.33
CA ASP A 135 0.89 11.17 -13.39
C ASP A 135 0.06 9.94 -13.03
N TYR A 136 -1.22 10.10 -12.81
CA TYR A 136 -2.13 9.05 -12.39
C TYR A 136 -3.25 8.88 -13.39
N GLU A 137 -3.46 7.65 -13.84
CA GLU A 137 -4.53 7.28 -14.76
C GLU A 137 -5.46 6.25 -14.13
N PHE A 138 -6.79 6.45 -14.27
CA PHE A 138 -7.76 5.45 -13.87
C PHE A 138 -7.97 4.42 -14.98
N SER A 139 -7.87 3.14 -14.63
CA SER A 139 -8.10 2.01 -15.53
C SER A 139 -9.44 1.35 -15.23
N GLN A 140 -10.44 1.57 -16.10
CA GLN A 140 -11.74 0.91 -15.99
C GLN A 140 -11.61 -0.62 -16.12
N GLU A 141 -10.70 -1.10 -16.96
CA GLU A 141 -10.46 -2.53 -17.15
C GLU A 141 -10.02 -3.22 -15.85
N GLU A 142 -9.05 -2.62 -15.13
CA GLU A 142 -8.59 -3.16 -13.86
C GLU A 142 -9.68 -3.07 -12.78
N TYR A 143 -10.43 -1.97 -12.77
CA TYR A 143 -11.58 -1.83 -11.87
C TYR A 143 -12.61 -2.95 -12.10
N ASP A 144 -12.97 -3.24 -13.34
CA ASP A 144 -13.95 -4.26 -13.69
C ASP A 144 -13.47 -5.67 -13.33
N LYS A 145 -12.17 -5.96 -13.47
CA LYS A 145 -11.56 -7.23 -13.02
C LYS A 145 -11.75 -7.42 -11.51
N VAL A 146 -11.43 -6.40 -10.72
CA VAL A 146 -11.59 -6.46 -9.25
C VAL A 146 -13.07 -6.57 -8.87
N TYR A 147 -13.94 -5.81 -9.53
CA TYR A 147 -15.37 -5.90 -9.32
C TYR A 147 -15.92 -7.31 -9.65
N GLY A 148 -15.41 -7.95 -10.70
CA GLY A 148 -15.76 -9.34 -11.05
C GLY A 148 -15.43 -10.34 -9.94
N VAL A 149 -14.37 -10.10 -9.17
CA VAL A 149 -13.97 -10.97 -8.04
C VAL A 149 -14.80 -10.68 -6.79
N TRP A 150 -14.93 -9.42 -6.41
CA TRP A 150 -15.51 -9.03 -5.12
C TRP A 150 -17.00 -8.70 -5.19
N GLY A 151 -17.48 -8.18 -6.32
CA GLY A 151 -18.87 -7.76 -6.50
C GLY A 151 -19.31 -6.78 -5.42
N GLU A 152 -20.45 -7.08 -4.79
CA GLU A 152 -21.05 -6.22 -3.76
C GLU A 152 -20.68 -6.60 -2.31
N ASN A 153 -19.62 -7.36 -2.11
CA ASN A 153 -19.26 -7.89 -0.78
C ASN A 153 -18.55 -6.88 0.13
N GLY A 154 -18.24 -5.69 -0.36
CA GLY A 154 -17.57 -4.67 0.43
C GLY A 154 -17.47 -3.34 -0.28
N LEU A 155 -16.69 -2.44 0.33
CA LEU A 155 -16.40 -1.14 -0.24
C LEU A 155 -15.04 -1.17 -0.92
N GLY A 156 -15.00 -0.85 -2.23
CA GLY A 156 -13.77 -0.59 -2.94
C GLY A 156 -13.03 0.59 -2.30
N SER A 157 -11.77 0.41 -2.02
CA SER A 157 -10.92 1.43 -1.43
C SER A 157 -9.65 1.56 -2.24
N VAL A 158 -9.25 2.79 -2.52
CA VAL A 158 -7.95 3.10 -3.12
C VAL A 158 -7.13 3.92 -2.14
N PHE A 159 -5.83 3.68 -2.13
CA PHE A 159 -4.89 4.55 -1.48
C PHE A 159 -4.34 5.52 -2.50
N PHE A 160 -4.46 6.79 -2.21
CA PHE A 160 -3.60 7.78 -2.86
C PHE A 160 -2.25 7.81 -2.16
N PRO A 161 -1.18 8.18 -2.88
CA PRO A 161 0.10 8.42 -2.25
C PRO A 161 -0.05 9.35 -1.05
N ARG A 162 0.70 9.10 0.00
CA ARG A 162 0.74 10.02 1.12
C ARG A 162 1.33 11.33 0.66
N VAL A 163 0.72 12.42 1.07
CA VAL A 163 1.18 13.76 0.68
C VAL A 163 2.00 14.37 1.80
N SER A 164 2.96 15.24 1.41
CA SER A 164 3.75 16.07 2.32
C SER A 164 4.53 15.28 3.38
N VAL A 165 4.64 15.84 4.57
CA VAL A 165 5.41 15.33 5.70
C VAL A 165 5.16 13.85 6.02
N GLN A 166 3.94 13.35 5.85
CA GLN A 166 3.65 11.94 6.11
C GLN A 166 4.38 10.99 5.15
N SER A 167 4.60 11.37 3.90
CA SER A 167 5.38 10.57 2.95
C SER A 167 6.84 10.47 3.37
N LEU A 168 7.44 11.57 3.85
CA LEU A 168 8.82 11.55 4.36
C LEU A 168 9.00 10.49 5.45
N PHE A 169 8.07 10.43 6.41
CA PHE A 169 8.15 9.51 7.54
C PHE A 169 7.91 8.04 7.18
N ASN A 170 7.00 7.78 6.24
CA ASN A 170 6.53 6.40 6.02
C ASN A 170 7.02 5.77 4.73
N ASP A 171 7.40 6.58 3.73
CA ASP A 171 7.67 6.07 2.40
C ASP A 171 9.09 6.36 1.91
N THR A 172 9.73 7.45 2.38
CA THR A 172 11.00 7.92 1.81
C THR A 172 12.22 7.85 2.74
N MET A 173 12.13 8.36 3.97
CA MET A 173 13.28 8.56 4.86
C MET A 173 13.17 7.80 6.19
N GLY A 174 11.97 7.33 6.55
CA GLY A 174 11.69 6.85 7.90
C GLY A 174 11.60 7.97 8.94
N VAL A 175 11.28 7.60 10.17
CA VAL A 175 11.00 8.59 11.23
C VAL A 175 12.25 9.42 11.58
N GLU A 176 13.38 8.77 11.79
CA GLU A 176 14.62 9.43 12.19
C GLU A 176 15.16 10.33 11.08
N GLY A 177 15.27 9.82 9.84
CA GLY A 177 15.73 10.58 8.68
C GLY A 177 14.85 11.79 8.40
N ALA A 178 13.52 11.63 8.46
CA ALA A 178 12.58 12.73 8.23
C ALA A 178 12.69 13.82 9.29
N ILE A 179 12.91 13.48 10.56
CA ILE A 179 13.14 14.47 11.62
C ILE A 179 14.39 15.30 11.35
N TYR A 180 15.51 14.63 11.03
CA TYR A 180 16.76 15.35 10.71
C TYR A 180 16.60 16.20 9.44
N ALA A 181 15.97 15.68 8.38
CA ALA A 181 15.73 16.44 7.16
C ALA A 181 14.91 17.71 7.41
N LEU A 182 13.85 17.64 8.20
CA LEU A 182 13.04 18.79 8.56
C LEU A 182 13.81 19.83 9.41
N MET A 183 14.83 19.42 10.16
CA MET A 183 15.65 20.33 10.96
C MET A 183 16.79 20.95 10.14
N ASP A 184 17.45 20.17 9.28
CA ASP A 184 18.68 20.55 8.60
C ASP A 184 18.45 21.16 7.21
N MET A 185 17.34 20.77 6.55
CA MET A 185 16.98 21.22 5.20
C MET A 185 15.48 21.48 5.04
N PRO A 186 14.87 22.36 5.89
CA PRO A 186 13.43 22.59 5.88
C PRO A 186 12.92 23.08 4.51
N ASP A 187 13.67 23.93 3.84
CA ASP A 187 13.29 24.51 2.53
C ASP A 187 13.17 23.46 1.40
N VAL A 188 13.81 22.28 1.58
CA VAL A 188 13.73 21.17 0.62
C VAL A 188 12.55 20.24 0.94
N CYS A 189 12.09 20.25 2.19
CA CYS A 189 10.98 19.41 2.66
C CYS A 189 9.60 20.06 2.48
N GLU A 190 9.52 21.36 2.14
CA GLU A 190 8.27 22.10 1.87
C GLU A 190 7.81 21.91 0.42
#